data_6bcd899d9518fcfa0c0c70389e61b630
#
_entry.id   6bcd899d9518fcfa0c0c70389e61b630
#
_cell.length_a   1.000
_cell.length_b   1.000
_cell.length_c   1.000
_cell.angle_alpha   90.00
_cell.angle_beta   90.00
_cell.angle_gamma   90.00
#
_symmetry.space_group_name_H-M   'P 1'
#
loop_
_entity.id
_entity.type
_entity.pdbx_description
1 polymer ?
#
loop_
_entity_poly.entity_id
_entity_poly.type
_entity_poly.pdbx_seq_one_letter_code
_entity_poly.pdbx_strand_id
1 'polypeptide(L)'
;MTPACVHEPSRKTPVLTETEVLVVGSGPSGLAAAIAAAREGVDTLLVERYGCFGGNITQAMVESIGWYRHEGTVESPGIGLEFEAAARHFSGVRKEPQSISQALEADTFKCVADQMVQQAGITPFLHCLGVAPLLSGKTVTGVVTESKQGRQAILAKAVIDCTGDADIAFRAGVPCTHPPEGQLEGVSVSFGCSGVDRRRFLAHVDNNPGTLGQWAQKTTGKEDRLFSPYLADPFDRARAAGEIPAEVLTAGFWSSLMETGEATYMNMTYMPGLDATKIKDLTRGEMEGRKHAMAAIAALRKYTPGFENARLRTFGSSLGVRESRKITGRHTMTGEQVQNQARFEDSIGIFPEFLDAYGVVVIPTTGRYFQVPYGIMLPGSVENLLVAGRCVSGDKMSYAALRQMMCCTVTGQGAGTAAAVAVKTGTTCRQVNFRQVQSALLRQGVRMQ
;
A
#
# COMPACT_ATOMS: atom_id res chain seq x y z
N MET A 1 -2.97 20.74 -29.27
CA MET A 1 -4.37 21.17 -29.17
C MET A 1 -4.70 21.36 -27.71
N THR A 2 -5.15 22.55 -27.31
CA THR A 2 -5.70 22.77 -25.96
C THR A 2 -6.91 21.85 -25.82
N PRO A 3 -7.05 21.07 -24.71
CA PRO A 3 -8.21 20.21 -24.55
C PRO A 3 -9.49 21.05 -24.58
N ALA A 4 -10.49 20.56 -25.32
CA ALA A 4 -11.80 21.20 -25.33
C ALA A 4 -12.38 21.18 -23.92
N CYS A 5 -12.79 22.34 -23.41
CA CYS A 5 -13.43 22.45 -22.11
C CYS A 5 -14.93 22.66 -22.31
N VAL A 6 -15.73 22.08 -21.41
CA VAL A 6 -17.15 22.37 -21.28
C VAL A 6 -17.37 23.14 -19.99
N HIS A 7 -18.34 24.04 -19.99
CA HIS A 7 -18.69 24.78 -18.79
C HIS A 7 -19.67 23.96 -17.93
N GLU A 8 -19.25 23.65 -16.69
CA GLU A 8 -20.17 23.13 -15.67
C GLU A 8 -20.87 24.31 -14.97
N PRO A 9 -22.20 24.28 -14.81
CA PRO A 9 -22.89 25.34 -14.05
C PRO A 9 -22.38 25.38 -12.61
N SER A 10 -22.23 26.58 -12.08
CA SER A 10 -21.97 26.81 -10.66
C SER A 10 -23.08 26.18 -9.82
N ARG A 11 -22.71 25.40 -8.79
CA ARG A 11 -23.67 24.74 -7.90
C ARG A 11 -23.33 24.95 -6.43
N LYS A 12 -24.36 24.93 -5.58
CA LYS A 12 -24.22 24.77 -4.14
C LYS A 12 -24.14 23.28 -3.84
N THR A 13 -23.09 22.83 -3.17
CA THR A 13 -22.90 21.42 -2.78
C THR A 13 -23.46 21.22 -1.38
N PRO A 14 -24.42 20.30 -1.17
CA PRO A 14 -24.96 20.03 0.16
C PRO A 14 -23.85 19.48 1.08
N VAL A 15 -23.87 19.89 2.34
CA VAL A 15 -23.04 19.29 3.39
C VAL A 15 -23.70 18.01 3.86
N LEU A 16 -22.98 16.88 3.72
CA LEU A 16 -23.43 15.59 4.20
C LEU A 16 -23.27 15.48 5.72
N THR A 17 -22.11 15.87 6.20
CA THR A 17 -21.76 15.83 7.63
C THR A 17 -20.50 16.65 7.91
N GLU A 18 -20.20 16.80 9.19
CA GLU A 18 -18.97 17.42 9.71
C GLU A 18 -18.25 16.42 10.61
N THR A 19 -16.93 16.50 10.68
CA THR A 19 -16.10 15.66 11.55
C THR A 19 -14.86 16.43 12.01
N GLU A 20 -14.14 15.96 13.00
CA GLU A 20 -12.89 16.59 13.42
C GLU A 20 -11.73 16.17 12.52
N VAL A 21 -11.60 14.87 12.25
CA VAL A 21 -10.57 14.31 11.36
C VAL A 21 -11.23 13.52 10.24
N LEU A 22 -10.99 13.91 9.00
CA LEU A 22 -11.43 13.18 7.81
C LEU A 22 -10.27 12.45 7.17
N VAL A 23 -10.36 11.14 7.03
CA VAL A 23 -9.40 10.30 6.32
C VAL A 23 -9.99 9.91 4.96
N VAL A 24 -9.25 10.15 3.88
CA VAL A 24 -9.67 9.85 2.51
C VAL A 24 -8.84 8.71 1.93
N GLY A 25 -9.47 7.57 1.71
CA GLY A 25 -8.84 6.30 1.32
C GLY A 25 -8.53 5.41 2.51
N SER A 26 -8.85 4.14 2.41
CA SER A 26 -8.78 3.13 3.48
C SER A 26 -7.74 2.05 3.24
N GLY A 27 -6.69 2.33 2.48
CA GLY A 27 -5.53 1.45 2.39
C GLY A 27 -4.84 1.28 3.76
N PRO A 28 -3.73 0.55 3.85
CA PRO A 28 -3.02 0.34 5.13
C PRO A 28 -2.75 1.64 5.89
N SER A 29 -2.37 2.72 5.18
CA SER A 29 -2.18 4.03 5.80
C SER A 29 -3.48 4.66 6.30
N GLY A 30 -4.56 4.57 5.53
CA GLY A 30 -5.84 5.17 5.91
C GLY A 30 -6.50 4.49 7.08
N LEU A 31 -6.48 3.16 7.12
CA LEU A 31 -6.92 2.39 8.30
C LEU A 31 -6.11 2.79 9.53
N ALA A 32 -4.78 2.81 9.42
CA ALA A 32 -3.92 3.19 10.53
C ALA A 32 -4.16 4.63 10.98
N ALA A 33 -4.37 5.57 10.03
CA ALA A 33 -4.65 6.97 10.34
C ALA A 33 -5.99 7.15 11.07
N ALA A 34 -7.04 6.51 10.57
CA ALA A 34 -8.37 6.63 11.17
C ALA A 34 -8.41 6.01 12.58
N ILE A 35 -7.83 4.81 12.75
CA ILE A 35 -7.76 4.14 14.05
C ILE A 35 -6.94 4.97 15.04
N ALA A 36 -5.78 5.50 14.61
CA ALA A 36 -4.92 6.30 15.48
C ALA A 36 -5.60 7.60 15.91
N ALA A 37 -6.30 8.29 15.01
CA ALA A 37 -7.04 9.50 15.34
C ALA A 37 -8.20 9.22 16.32
N ALA A 38 -9.00 8.21 16.04
CA ALA A 38 -10.13 7.82 16.90
C ALA A 38 -9.66 7.42 18.32
N ARG A 39 -8.52 6.74 18.45
CA ARG A 39 -7.91 6.39 19.75
C ARG A 39 -7.48 7.61 20.57
N GLU A 40 -7.17 8.72 19.93
CA GLU A 40 -6.92 9.99 20.62
C GLU A 40 -8.23 10.70 21.03
N GLY A 41 -9.40 10.12 20.77
CA GLY A 41 -10.70 10.61 21.23
C GLY A 41 -11.25 11.78 20.41
N VAL A 42 -10.91 11.90 19.13
CA VAL A 42 -11.50 12.88 18.22
C VAL A 42 -12.50 12.19 17.30
N ASP A 43 -13.55 12.92 16.91
CA ASP A 43 -14.51 12.43 15.92
C ASP A 43 -13.80 12.20 14.59
N THR A 44 -13.86 10.95 14.12
CA THR A 44 -13.09 10.50 12.95
C THR A 44 -14.01 9.87 11.90
N LEU A 45 -13.90 10.35 10.66
CA LEU A 45 -14.63 9.81 9.53
C LEU A 45 -13.66 9.28 8.48
N LEU A 46 -13.95 8.09 7.97
CA LEU A 46 -13.16 7.41 6.93
C LEU A 46 -14.00 7.20 5.68
N VAL A 47 -13.55 7.76 4.55
CA VAL A 47 -14.19 7.54 3.25
C VAL A 47 -13.36 6.62 2.37
N GLU A 48 -14.03 5.70 1.67
CA GLU A 48 -13.43 4.76 0.73
C GLU A 48 -14.27 4.66 -0.56
N ARG A 49 -13.61 4.71 -1.71
CA ARG A 49 -14.27 4.60 -3.03
C ARG A 49 -14.77 3.20 -3.34
N TYR A 50 -14.18 2.19 -2.74
CA TYR A 50 -14.56 0.78 -2.94
C TYR A 50 -15.60 0.31 -1.91
N GLY A 51 -16.08 -0.92 -2.08
CA GLY A 51 -17.04 -1.57 -1.19
C GLY A 51 -16.42 -2.29 0.01
N CYS A 52 -15.12 -2.16 0.25
CA CYS A 52 -14.44 -2.68 1.44
C CYS A 52 -13.17 -1.88 1.73
N PHE A 53 -12.74 -1.93 2.98
CA PHE A 53 -11.47 -1.34 3.44
C PHE A 53 -10.27 -2.23 3.11
N GLY A 54 -9.05 -1.70 3.27
CA GLY A 54 -7.80 -2.44 3.15
C GLY A 54 -6.94 -2.08 1.93
N GLY A 55 -7.47 -1.32 0.97
CA GLY A 55 -6.73 -0.87 -0.21
C GLY A 55 -6.01 -2.01 -0.94
N ASN A 56 -4.69 -1.94 -1.12
CA ASN A 56 -3.96 -2.97 -1.86
C ASN A 56 -4.07 -4.37 -1.26
N ILE A 57 -4.24 -4.52 0.06
CA ILE A 57 -4.42 -5.85 0.68
C ILE A 57 -5.68 -6.50 0.11
N THR A 58 -6.79 -5.80 0.11
CA THR A 58 -8.12 -6.35 -0.23
C THR A 58 -8.49 -6.17 -1.70
N GLN A 59 -8.18 -5.01 -2.29
CA GLN A 59 -8.56 -4.70 -3.67
C GLN A 59 -7.60 -5.30 -4.69
N ALA A 60 -6.30 -5.20 -4.45
CA ALA A 60 -5.29 -5.74 -5.36
C ALA A 60 -4.79 -7.12 -4.94
N MET A 61 -5.31 -7.71 -3.86
CA MET A 61 -4.87 -8.99 -3.29
C MET A 61 -3.36 -9.04 -3.03
N VAL A 62 -2.77 -7.93 -2.57
CA VAL A 62 -1.37 -7.91 -2.13
C VAL A 62 -1.35 -8.36 -0.67
N GLU A 63 -1.25 -9.66 -0.45
CA GLU A 63 -1.40 -10.28 0.87
C GLU A 63 -0.13 -10.22 1.72
N SER A 64 1.04 -10.16 1.09
CA SER A 64 2.31 -10.10 1.80
C SER A 64 2.45 -8.79 2.57
N ILE A 65 2.62 -8.90 3.89
CA ILE A 65 2.92 -7.78 4.78
C ILE A 65 4.40 -7.75 5.19
N GLY A 66 5.23 -8.33 4.33
CA GLY A 66 6.63 -8.65 4.58
C GLY A 66 7.49 -7.51 5.14
N TRP A 67 8.52 -7.92 5.85
CA TRP A 67 9.68 -7.11 6.22
C TRP A 67 9.41 -5.94 7.18
N TYR A 68 8.34 -5.97 7.96
CA TYR A 68 8.11 -4.99 9.03
C TYR A 68 8.79 -5.36 10.36
N ARG A 69 9.39 -6.54 10.41
CA ARG A 69 10.24 -7.03 11.48
C ARG A 69 11.36 -7.91 10.91
N HIS A 70 12.46 -7.99 11.61
CA HIS A 70 13.58 -8.83 11.27
C HIS A 70 13.88 -9.80 12.41
N GLU A 71 13.62 -11.08 12.26
CA GLU A 71 14.01 -12.20 13.13
C GLU A 71 14.24 -11.88 14.62
N GLY A 72 13.36 -11.06 15.22
CA GLY A 72 13.45 -10.64 16.60
C GLY A 72 14.43 -9.47 16.89
N THR A 73 15.13 -8.95 15.87
CA THR A 73 16.07 -7.85 16.06
C THR A 73 15.47 -6.48 15.79
N VAL A 74 14.60 -6.37 14.80
CA VAL A 74 13.86 -5.13 14.47
C VAL A 74 12.40 -5.46 14.27
N GLU A 75 11.57 -4.70 14.95
CA GLU A 75 10.14 -4.74 14.79
C GLU A 75 9.63 -3.30 14.70
N SER A 76 8.71 -3.06 13.78
CA SER A 76 8.00 -1.79 13.64
C SER A 76 6.60 -1.95 14.25
N PRO A 77 6.46 -1.80 15.58
CA PRO A 77 5.20 -2.01 16.27
C PRO A 77 4.24 -0.85 16.04
N GLY A 78 2.96 -1.12 16.31
CA GLY A 78 1.86 -0.20 16.12
C GLY A 78 0.70 -0.88 15.42
N ILE A 79 -0.17 -0.10 14.79
CA ILE A 79 -1.40 -0.60 14.16
C ILE A 79 -1.12 -1.63 13.07
N GLY A 80 0.04 -1.57 12.40
CA GLY A 80 0.44 -2.59 11.43
C GLY A 80 0.54 -4.00 12.03
N LEU A 81 1.11 -4.16 13.24
CA LEU A 81 1.12 -5.44 13.95
C LEU A 81 -0.28 -5.88 14.38
N GLU A 82 -1.15 -4.94 14.68
CA GLU A 82 -2.52 -5.24 15.06
C GLU A 82 -3.33 -5.81 13.91
N PHE A 83 -3.03 -5.44 12.67
CA PHE A 83 -3.64 -6.08 11.48
C PHE A 83 -3.35 -7.58 11.47
N GLU A 84 -2.11 -7.97 11.72
CA GLU A 84 -1.75 -9.39 11.81
C GLU A 84 -2.43 -10.07 13.00
N ALA A 85 -2.39 -9.45 14.18
CA ALA A 85 -2.99 -10.01 15.39
C ALA A 85 -4.50 -10.22 15.23
N ALA A 86 -5.22 -9.23 14.68
CA ALA A 86 -6.64 -9.33 14.40
C ALA A 86 -6.96 -10.39 13.33
N ALA A 87 -6.15 -10.46 12.26
CA ALA A 87 -6.35 -11.46 11.22
C ALA A 87 -6.09 -12.89 11.71
N ARG A 88 -5.18 -13.10 12.66
CA ARG A 88 -4.99 -14.42 13.31
C ARG A 88 -6.26 -14.93 13.98
N HIS A 89 -7.02 -14.04 14.59
CA HIS A 89 -8.28 -14.37 15.25
C HIS A 89 -9.31 -14.95 14.26
N PHE A 90 -9.25 -14.54 13.00
CA PHE A 90 -10.09 -15.03 11.91
C PHE A 90 -9.45 -16.15 11.09
N SER A 91 -8.33 -16.72 11.54
CA SER A 91 -7.53 -17.68 10.76
C SER A 91 -7.07 -17.14 9.39
N GLY A 92 -7.03 -15.82 9.23
CA GLY A 92 -6.66 -15.12 7.99
C GLY A 92 -5.18 -14.80 7.87
N VAL A 93 -4.32 -15.37 8.73
CA VAL A 93 -2.86 -15.19 8.66
C VAL A 93 -2.21 -16.47 8.22
N ARG A 94 -1.32 -16.35 7.25
CA ARG A 94 -0.48 -17.46 6.78
C ARG A 94 0.98 -17.09 6.90
N LYS A 95 1.78 -18.02 7.35
CA LYS A 95 3.23 -17.84 7.37
C LYS A 95 3.75 -17.90 5.94
N GLU A 96 4.49 -16.88 5.54
CA GLU A 96 5.21 -16.91 4.28
C GLU A 96 6.32 -17.97 4.35
N PRO A 97 6.50 -18.78 3.30
CA PRO A 97 7.49 -19.85 3.32
C PRO A 97 8.93 -19.36 3.47
N GLN A 98 9.18 -18.13 3.10
CA GLN A 98 10.51 -17.56 2.87
C GLN A 98 10.92 -16.49 3.88
N SER A 99 10.03 -16.02 4.72
CA SER A 99 10.33 -14.97 5.70
C SER A 99 9.65 -15.22 7.04
N ILE A 100 9.98 -14.42 8.05
CA ILE A 100 9.23 -14.40 9.32
C ILE A 100 7.94 -13.60 9.22
N SER A 101 7.75 -12.91 8.13
CA SER A 101 6.55 -12.13 7.85
C SER A 101 5.35 -13.03 7.57
N GLN A 102 4.20 -12.42 7.56
CA GLN A 102 2.93 -13.09 7.38
C GLN A 102 2.25 -12.56 6.11
N ALA A 103 1.45 -13.41 5.51
CA ALA A 103 0.47 -13.01 4.50
C ALA A 103 -0.90 -12.86 5.17
N LEU A 104 -1.59 -11.78 4.84
CA LEU A 104 -2.97 -11.56 5.24
C LEU A 104 -3.88 -11.99 4.10
N GLU A 105 -4.72 -12.99 4.33
CA GLU A 105 -5.67 -13.42 3.32
C GLU A 105 -6.66 -12.28 3.02
N ALA A 106 -6.74 -11.89 1.74
CA ALA A 106 -7.42 -10.68 1.31
C ALA A 106 -8.92 -10.63 1.69
N ASP A 107 -9.64 -11.74 1.53
CA ASP A 107 -11.07 -11.78 1.83
C ASP A 107 -11.33 -11.76 3.34
N THR A 108 -10.55 -12.49 4.12
CA THR A 108 -10.62 -12.45 5.58
C THR A 108 -10.25 -11.05 6.10
N PHE A 109 -9.27 -10.39 5.49
CA PHE A 109 -8.88 -9.05 5.92
C PHE A 109 -9.96 -7.98 5.71
N LYS A 110 -10.91 -8.19 4.78
CA LYS A 110 -12.10 -7.31 4.68
C LYS A 110 -12.89 -7.30 5.98
N CYS A 111 -13.18 -8.49 6.52
CA CYS A 111 -13.89 -8.63 7.80
C CYS A 111 -13.07 -8.06 8.98
N VAL A 112 -11.76 -8.29 8.99
CA VAL A 112 -10.85 -7.73 9.99
C VAL A 112 -10.88 -6.21 9.98
N ALA A 113 -10.78 -5.60 8.81
CA ALA A 113 -10.81 -4.15 8.66
C ALA A 113 -12.15 -3.55 9.11
N ASP A 114 -13.27 -4.18 8.73
CA ASP A 114 -14.62 -3.79 9.18
C ASP A 114 -14.70 -3.79 10.71
N GLN A 115 -14.24 -4.87 11.35
CA GLN A 115 -14.24 -4.99 12.81
C GLN A 115 -13.37 -3.93 13.47
N MET A 116 -12.16 -3.70 12.96
CA MET A 116 -11.24 -2.70 13.53
C MET A 116 -11.81 -1.28 13.41
N VAL A 117 -12.44 -0.95 12.29
CA VAL A 117 -13.12 0.35 12.09
C VAL A 117 -14.28 0.52 13.08
N GLN A 118 -15.11 -0.50 13.26
CA GLN A 118 -16.23 -0.48 14.21
C GLN A 118 -15.75 -0.38 15.66
N GLN A 119 -14.77 -1.17 16.05
CA GLN A 119 -14.21 -1.16 17.42
C GLN A 119 -13.54 0.17 17.77
N ALA A 120 -12.97 0.86 16.79
CA ALA A 120 -12.39 2.19 17.00
C ALA A 120 -13.44 3.31 17.06
N GLY A 121 -14.72 3.04 16.79
CA GLY A 121 -15.78 4.04 16.79
C GLY A 121 -15.68 5.04 15.62
N ILE A 122 -15.08 4.64 14.51
CA ILE A 122 -14.93 5.46 13.30
C ILE A 122 -16.26 5.48 12.54
N THR A 123 -16.65 6.64 12.01
CA THR A 123 -17.76 6.74 11.05
C THR A 123 -17.28 6.38 9.64
N PRO A 124 -17.73 5.26 9.05
CA PRO A 124 -17.24 4.83 7.75
C PRO A 124 -18.22 5.17 6.62
N PHE A 125 -17.69 5.58 5.45
CA PHE A 125 -18.44 5.67 4.20
C PHE A 125 -17.72 4.91 3.09
N LEU A 126 -18.28 3.76 2.70
CA LEU A 126 -17.87 2.99 1.52
C LEU A 126 -18.58 3.51 0.26
N HIS A 127 -18.06 3.16 -0.92
CA HIS A 127 -18.58 3.65 -2.22
C HIS A 127 -18.65 5.19 -2.29
N CYS A 128 -17.72 5.86 -1.63
CA CYS A 128 -17.66 7.30 -1.50
C CYS A 128 -16.31 7.82 -1.99
N LEU A 129 -16.29 8.43 -3.16
CA LEU A 129 -15.08 8.94 -3.81
C LEU A 129 -14.80 10.39 -3.39
N GLY A 130 -13.63 10.65 -2.79
CA GLY A 130 -13.13 12.02 -2.58
C GLY A 130 -12.72 12.64 -3.91
N VAL A 131 -13.37 13.73 -4.32
CA VAL A 131 -13.17 14.32 -5.67
C VAL A 131 -12.51 15.69 -5.67
N ALA A 132 -12.59 16.45 -4.58
CA ALA A 132 -11.94 17.75 -4.51
C ALA A 132 -11.77 18.21 -3.05
N PRO A 133 -10.68 18.92 -2.70
CA PRO A 133 -10.58 19.59 -1.41
C PRO A 133 -11.54 20.81 -1.36
N LEU A 134 -12.02 21.12 -0.18
CA LEU A 134 -12.62 22.41 0.14
C LEU A 134 -11.53 23.31 0.75
N LEU A 135 -11.36 24.49 0.19
CA LEU A 135 -10.31 25.43 0.59
C LEU A 135 -10.90 26.74 1.08
N SER A 136 -10.40 27.22 2.21
CA SER A 136 -10.54 28.61 2.68
C SER A 136 -9.16 29.24 2.67
N GLY A 137 -8.86 30.01 1.65
CA GLY A 137 -7.50 30.47 1.38
C GLY A 137 -6.55 29.28 1.14
N LYS A 138 -5.56 29.09 2.01
CA LYS A 138 -4.62 27.96 1.97
C LYS A 138 -4.99 26.81 2.92
N THR A 139 -6.10 26.91 3.62
CA THR A 139 -6.53 25.92 4.61
C THR A 139 -7.54 24.96 4.01
N VAL A 140 -7.28 23.67 4.11
CA VAL A 140 -8.25 22.61 3.77
C VAL A 140 -9.28 22.57 4.89
N THR A 141 -10.57 22.68 4.54
CA THR A 141 -11.71 22.71 5.47
C THR A 141 -12.66 21.54 5.26
N GLY A 142 -12.31 20.62 4.40
CA GLY A 142 -13.09 19.43 4.09
C GLY A 142 -12.82 18.89 2.69
N VAL A 143 -13.66 17.97 2.27
CA VAL A 143 -13.56 17.31 0.95
C VAL A 143 -14.94 17.19 0.33
N VAL A 144 -15.03 17.47 -0.96
CA VAL A 144 -16.19 17.14 -1.79
C VAL A 144 -16.10 15.67 -2.17
N THR A 145 -17.18 14.95 -2.00
CA THR A 145 -17.30 13.53 -2.33
C THR A 145 -18.37 13.30 -3.40
N GLU A 146 -18.23 12.20 -4.11
CA GLU A 146 -19.21 11.69 -5.06
C GLU A 146 -19.62 10.28 -4.66
N SER A 147 -20.92 10.02 -4.61
CA SER A 147 -21.51 8.72 -4.28
C SER A 147 -22.81 8.51 -5.06
N LYS A 148 -23.53 7.40 -4.82
CA LYS A 148 -24.88 7.22 -5.39
C LYS A 148 -25.90 8.25 -4.91
N GLN A 149 -25.63 8.92 -3.79
CA GLN A 149 -26.46 10.03 -3.31
C GLN A 149 -26.15 11.36 -4.03
N GLY A 150 -25.20 11.35 -4.96
CA GLY A 150 -24.70 12.50 -5.68
C GLY A 150 -23.52 13.18 -4.99
N ARG A 151 -23.29 14.43 -5.38
CA ARG A 151 -22.17 15.24 -4.94
C ARG A 151 -22.47 15.93 -3.62
N GLN A 152 -21.66 15.68 -2.60
CA GLN A 152 -21.83 16.19 -1.25
C GLN A 152 -20.49 16.63 -0.67
N ALA A 153 -20.53 17.45 0.38
CA ALA A 153 -19.35 17.91 1.09
C ALA A 153 -19.27 17.28 2.48
N ILE A 154 -18.07 16.93 2.90
CA ILE A 154 -17.75 16.58 4.28
C ILE A 154 -16.81 17.64 4.80
N LEU A 155 -17.25 18.38 5.84
CA LEU A 155 -16.42 19.39 6.49
C LEU A 155 -15.53 18.72 7.54
N ALA A 156 -14.30 19.23 7.70
CA ALA A 156 -13.36 18.68 8.67
C ALA A 156 -12.38 19.73 9.18
N LYS A 157 -11.95 19.59 10.44
CA LYS A 157 -10.90 20.42 11.03
C LYS A 157 -9.51 20.04 10.51
N ALA A 158 -9.29 18.74 10.22
CA ALA A 158 -8.08 18.22 9.59
C ALA A 158 -8.44 17.14 8.58
N VAL A 159 -7.70 17.07 7.46
CA VAL A 159 -7.88 16.08 6.39
C VAL A 159 -6.58 15.30 6.21
N ILE A 160 -6.70 13.99 6.07
CA ILE A 160 -5.56 13.09 5.78
C ILE A 160 -5.81 12.43 4.43
N ASP A 161 -4.97 12.75 3.44
CA ASP A 161 -4.97 12.13 2.13
C ASP A 161 -4.23 10.78 2.18
N CYS A 162 -4.98 9.69 2.17
CA CYS A 162 -4.52 8.31 2.11
C CYS A 162 -4.93 7.62 0.80
N THR A 163 -5.19 8.39 -0.26
CA THR A 163 -5.65 7.86 -1.56
C THR A 163 -4.61 7.00 -2.28
N GLY A 164 -3.36 7.05 -1.83
CA GLY A 164 -2.22 6.35 -2.43
C GLY A 164 -1.62 7.09 -3.63
N ASP A 165 -2.35 8.02 -4.23
CA ASP A 165 -1.96 8.79 -5.42
C ASP A 165 -1.92 10.31 -5.16
N ALA A 166 -2.03 10.75 -3.89
CA ALA A 166 -2.12 12.14 -3.47
C ALA A 166 -3.27 12.90 -4.16
N ASP A 167 -4.41 12.27 -4.33
CA ASP A 167 -5.51 12.83 -5.13
C ASP A 167 -6.08 14.12 -4.54
N ILE A 168 -6.24 14.19 -3.23
CA ILE A 168 -6.74 15.39 -2.54
C ILE A 168 -5.65 16.45 -2.49
N ALA A 169 -4.41 16.07 -2.16
CA ALA A 169 -3.29 16.99 -2.08
C ALA A 169 -2.99 17.62 -3.45
N PHE A 170 -2.95 16.83 -4.52
CA PHE A 170 -2.74 17.31 -5.88
C PHE A 170 -3.82 18.34 -6.30
N ARG A 171 -5.08 18.02 -6.02
CA ARG A 171 -6.21 18.93 -6.33
C ARG A 171 -6.27 20.16 -5.43
N ALA A 172 -5.61 20.12 -4.26
CA ALA A 172 -5.39 21.28 -3.40
C ALA A 172 -4.24 22.18 -3.88
N GLY A 173 -3.58 21.84 -4.99
CA GLY A 173 -2.44 22.58 -5.52
C GLY A 173 -1.11 22.29 -4.81
N VAL A 174 -1.01 21.18 -4.08
CA VAL A 174 0.26 20.74 -3.49
C VAL A 174 1.21 20.33 -4.60
N PRO A 175 2.44 20.85 -4.64
CA PRO A 175 3.45 20.40 -5.57
C PRO A 175 3.70 18.87 -5.40
N CYS A 176 3.69 18.16 -6.51
CA CYS A 176 3.94 16.73 -6.53
C CYS A 176 5.08 16.40 -7.50
N THR A 177 5.89 15.44 -7.14
CA THR A 177 6.81 14.79 -8.06
C THR A 177 6.10 13.59 -8.72
N HIS A 178 6.41 13.37 -9.97
CA HIS A 178 5.90 12.26 -10.76
C HIS A 178 7.06 11.73 -11.63
N PRO A 179 7.35 10.43 -11.63
CA PRO A 179 8.38 9.91 -12.52
C PRO A 179 8.06 10.24 -13.99
N PRO A 180 9.08 10.44 -14.83
CA PRO A 180 8.88 10.62 -16.26
C PRO A 180 8.10 9.46 -16.87
N GLU A 181 7.43 9.73 -18.00
CA GLU A 181 6.70 8.71 -18.74
C GLU A 181 7.64 7.53 -19.10
N GLY A 182 7.15 6.31 -18.89
CA GLY A 182 7.93 5.08 -19.10
C GLY A 182 8.91 4.70 -17.99
N GLN A 183 9.10 5.54 -16.96
CA GLN A 183 10.00 5.26 -15.83
C GLN A 183 9.26 4.88 -14.53
N LEU A 184 7.95 4.77 -14.58
CA LEU A 184 7.14 4.33 -13.43
C LEU A 184 7.38 2.86 -13.12
N GLU A 185 7.40 2.52 -11.85
CA GLU A 185 7.32 1.13 -11.41
C GLU A 185 6.05 0.46 -11.95
N GLY A 186 6.20 -0.78 -12.39
CA GLY A 186 5.10 -1.50 -13.03
C GLY A 186 3.92 -1.76 -12.12
N VAL A 187 2.75 -1.82 -12.72
CA VAL A 187 1.52 -2.29 -12.08
C VAL A 187 1.37 -3.79 -12.28
N SER A 188 0.57 -4.44 -11.41
CA SER A 188 0.29 -5.88 -11.51
C SER A 188 -1.19 -6.16 -11.32
N VAL A 189 -1.69 -7.19 -12.00
CA VAL A 189 -2.93 -7.87 -11.62
C VAL A 189 -2.54 -9.11 -10.83
N SER A 190 -2.84 -9.12 -9.55
CA SER A 190 -2.68 -10.32 -8.72
C SER A 190 -3.88 -11.25 -8.91
N PHE A 191 -3.64 -12.54 -8.83
CA PHE A 191 -4.65 -13.56 -9.00
C PHE A 191 -4.43 -14.73 -8.06
N GLY A 192 -5.42 -15.58 -7.91
CA GLY A 192 -5.34 -16.84 -7.17
C GLY A 192 -5.68 -18.01 -8.07
N CYS A 193 -5.07 -19.16 -7.78
CA CYS A 193 -5.33 -20.43 -8.43
C CYS A 193 -5.90 -21.44 -7.45
N SER A 194 -6.71 -22.36 -7.94
CA SER A 194 -7.12 -23.60 -7.28
C SER A 194 -6.64 -24.82 -8.05
N GLY A 195 -6.70 -26.00 -7.45
CA GLY A 195 -6.34 -27.26 -8.11
C GLY A 195 -4.82 -27.52 -8.21
N VAL A 196 -4.04 -26.87 -7.34
CA VAL A 196 -2.60 -27.11 -7.24
C VAL A 196 -2.35 -28.34 -6.36
N ASP A 197 -1.60 -29.31 -6.85
CA ASP A 197 -1.05 -30.40 -6.03
C ASP A 197 0.11 -29.85 -5.19
N ARG A 198 -0.25 -29.44 -3.96
CA ARG A 198 0.69 -28.82 -3.01
C ARG A 198 1.90 -29.69 -2.75
N ARG A 199 1.70 -31.00 -2.53
CA ARG A 199 2.79 -31.92 -2.20
C ARG A 199 3.78 -32.02 -3.36
N ARG A 200 3.28 -32.18 -4.57
CA ARG A 200 4.10 -32.31 -5.78
C ARG A 200 4.83 -30.99 -6.09
N PHE A 201 4.17 -29.86 -5.93
CA PHE A 201 4.82 -28.57 -6.13
C PHE A 201 5.91 -28.29 -5.09
N LEU A 202 5.65 -28.51 -3.80
CA LEU A 202 6.67 -28.31 -2.77
C LEU A 202 7.85 -29.26 -2.93
N ALA A 203 7.63 -30.53 -3.31
CA ALA A 203 8.71 -31.45 -3.64
C ALA A 203 9.54 -30.97 -4.84
N HIS A 204 8.91 -30.36 -5.85
CA HIS A 204 9.63 -29.74 -6.95
C HIS A 204 10.49 -28.55 -6.48
N VAL A 205 9.96 -27.70 -5.63
CA VAL A 205 10.69 -26.58 -5.01
C VAL A 205 11.90 -27.08 -4.20
N ASP A 206 11.71 -28.09 -3.37
CA ASP A 206 12.77 -28.64 -2.52
C ASP A 206 13.88 -29.33 -3.32
N ASN A 207 13.54 -29.96 -4.45
CA ASN A 207 14.50 -30.59 -5.34
C ASN A 207 15.21 -29.64 -6.29
N ASN A 208 14.76 -28.39 -6.39
CA ASN A 208 15.33 -27.35 -7.24
C ASN A 208 15.57 -26.11 -6.39
N PRO A 209 16.47 -26.17 -5.40
CA PRO A 209 16.77 -25.01 -4.57
C PRO A 209 17.31 -23.92 -5.47
N GLY A 210 16.61 -22.83 -5.53
CA GLY A 210 17.00 -21.71 -6.33
C GLY A 210 18.07 -20.88 -5.66
N THR A 211 18.80 -20.17 -6.46
CA THR A 211 19.70 -19.11 -5.99
C THR A 211 19.17 -17.77 -6.44
N LEU A 212 19.14 -16.80 -5.54
CA LEU A 212 18.80 -15.41 -5.84
C LEU A 212 19.86 -14.67 -6.66
N GLY A 213 20.67 -15.39 -7.43
CA GLY A 213 21.84 -14.86 -8.13
C GLY A 213 21.61 -13.60 -8.99
N GLN A 214 20.36 -13.25 -9.24
CA GLN A 214 20.00 -12.04 -10.00
C GLN A 214 19.37 -10.92 -9.14
N TRP A 215 18.95 -11.19 -7.90
CA TRP A 215 18.13 -10.26 -7.13
C TRP A 215 18.89 -9.50 -6.05
N ALA A 216 19.75 -10.18 -5.36
CA ALA A 216 20.53 -9.52 -4.34
C ALA A 216 21.85 -10.26 -4.11
N GLN A 217 22.92 -9.53 -4.14
CA GLN A 217 24.23 -10.03 -3.67
C GLN A 217 24.25 -10.25 -2.14
N LYS A 218 23.17 -9.92 -1.43
CA LYS A 218 23.04 -10.03 0.03
C LYS A 218 21.62 -10.43 0.38
N THR A 219 21.31 -11.70 0.36
CA THR A 219 20.03 -12.26 0.84
C THR A 219 20.24 -12.99 2.15
N THR A 220 19.15 -13.25 2.87
CA THR A 220 19.17 -14.11 4.05
C THR A 220 19.16 -15.61 3.69
N GLY A 221 19.05 -15.95 2.40
CA GLY A 221 18.80 -17.31 1.93
C GLY A 221 17.34 -17.77 2.13
N LYS A 222 16.49 -16.97 2.75
CA LYS A 222 15.07 -17.30 2.99
C LYS A 222 14.20 -17.01 1.77
N GLU A 223 14.63 -16.08 0.96
CA GLU A 223 14.00 -15.62 -0.26
C GLU A 223 14.24 -16.56 -1.44
N ASP A 224 15.19 -17.48 -1.32
CA ASP A 224 15.57 -18.43 -2.38
C ASP A 224 14.36 -19.24 -2.88
N ARG A 225 13.42 -19.56 -2.00
CA ARG A 225 12.19 -20.26 -2.39
C ARG A 225 11.20 -19.42 -3.16
N LEU A 226 11.25 -18.07 -3.01
CA LEU A 226 10.37 -17.15 -3.71
C LEU A 226 10.88 -16.74 -5.08
N PHE A 227 12.16 -16.44 -5.16
CA PHE A 227 12.78 -15.82 -6.31
C PHE A 227 13.65 -16.81 -7.09
N SER A 228 13.41 -18.07 -6.89
CA SER A 228 14.20 -19.15 -7.50
C SER A 228 13.98 -19.25 -9.01
N PRO A 229 15.02 -19.65 -9.76
CA PRO A 229 14.92 -19.83 -11.21
C PRO A 229 13.75 -20.69 -11.67
N TYR A 230 13.34 -21.67 -10.87
CA TYR A 230 12.20 -22.53 -11.19
C TYR A 230 10.86 -21.77 -11.28
N LEU A 231 10.75 -20.58 -10.68
CA LEU A 231 9.57 -19.71 -10.83
C LEU A 231 9.60 -18.93 -12.16
N ALA A 232 10.77 -18.66 -12.72
CA ALA A 232 10.93 -18.02 -14.02
C ALA A 232 10.90 -19.03 -15.17
N ASP A 233 11.45 -20.24 -14.97
CA ASP A 233 11.59 -21.28 -15.99
C ASP A 233 10.30 -21.59 -16.75
N PRO A 234 9.12 -21.74 -16.14
CA PRO A 234 7.88 -22.01 -16.87
C PRO A 234 7.56 -20.95 -17.90
N PHE A 235 7.84 -19.69 -17.59
CA PHE A 235 7.56 -18.55 -18.47
C PHE A 235 8.60 -18.43 -19.55
N ASP A 236 9.88 -18.68 -19.25
CA ASP A 236 10.96 -18.69 -20.24
C ASP A 236 10.73 -19.78 -21.28
N ARG A 237 10.34 -20.97 -20.85
CA ARG A 237 9.98 -22.08 -21.73
C ARG A 237 8.77 -21.77 -22.59
N ALA A 238 7.72 -21.20 -22.00
CA ALA A 238 6.52 -20.83 -22.72
C ALA A 238 6.79 -19.71 -23.77
N ARG A 239 7.66 -18.74 -23.45
CA ARG A 239 8.11 -17.73 -24.42
C ARG A 239 8.93 -18.34 -25.54
N ALA A 240 9.89 -19.18 -25.24
CA ALA A 240 10.71 -19.88 -26.22
C ALA A 240 9.87 -20.76 -27.16
N ALA A 241 8.77 -21.32 -26.68
CA ALA A 241 7.81 -22.10 -27.46
C ALA A 241 6.79 -21.22 -28.22
N GLY A 242 6.82 -19.89 -28.08
CA GLY A 242 5.85 -18.99 -28.70
C GLY A 242 4.43 -19.07 -28.13
N GLU A 243 4.27 -19.61 -26.90
CA GLU A 243 2.97 -19.86 -26.27
C GLU A 243 2.47 -18.66 -25.46
N ILE A 244 3.39 -17.80 -25.02
CA ILE A 244 3.07 -16.52 -24.42
C ILE A 244 3.82 -15.39 -25.13
N PRO A 245 3.21 -14.21 -25.26
CA PRO A 245 3.85 -13.05 -25.89
C PRO A 245 5.13 -12.64 -25.13
N ALA A 246 6.10 -12.09 -25.87
CA ALA A 246 7.38 -11.66 -25.28
C ALA A 246 7.22 -10.51 -24.28
N GLU A 247 6.20 -9.67 -24.49
CA GLU A 247 5.86 -8.56 -23.61
C GLU A 247 5.21 -8.98 -22.28
N VAL A 248 4.79 -10.24 -22.14
CA VAL A 248 4.28 -10.77 -20.88
C VAL A 248 5.46 -10.94 -19.94
N LEU A 249 5.72 -9.90 -19.14
CA LEU A 249 6.71 -9.93 -18.09
C LEU A 249 6.10 -10.62 -16.88
N THR A 250 6.77 -11.65 -16.40
CA THR A 250 6.34 -12.42 -15.25
C THR A 250 7.42 -12.40 -14.19
N ALA A 251 7.02 -12.04 -12.98
CA ALA A 251 7.82 -12.29 -11.78
C ALA A 251 7.20 -13.47 -11.05
N GLY A 252 7.97 -14.46 -10.71
CA GLY A 252 7.45 -15.63 -10.00
C GLY A 252 7.34 -15.36 -8.51
N PHE A 253 6.15 -15.00 -8.04
CA PHE A 253 5.89 -14.77 -6.63
C PHE A 253 4.49 -15.27 -6.24
N TRP A 254 4.41 -15.97 -5.10
CA TRP A 254 3.16 -16.39 -4.47
C TRP A 254 3.30 -16.32 -2.95
N SER A 255 2.32 -15.83 -2.23
CA SER A 255 2.46 -15.66 -0.79
C SER A 255 1.97 -16.84 0.03
N SER A 256 1.00 -17.59 -0.42
CA SER A 256 0.59 -18.79 0.28
C SER A 256 0.08 -19.90 -0.62
N LEU A 257 0.30 -21.12 -0.19
CA LEU A 257 -0.22 -22.33 -0.80
C LEU A 257 -0.92 -23.15 0.28
N MET A 258 -2.25 -23.17 0.21
CA MET A 258 -3.09 -23.86 1.19
C MET A 258 -3.02 -25.38 1.03
N GLU A 259 -3.34 -26.10 2.10
CA GLU A 259 -3.44 -27.55 2.06
C GLU A 259 -4.52 -28.04 1.09
N THR A 260 -5.54 -27.22 0.88
CA THR A 260 -6.62 -27.45 -0.09
C THR A 260 -6.19 -27.33 -1.56
N GLY A 261 -4.93 -26.92 -1.82
CA GLY A 261 -4.42 -26.72 -3.18
C GLY A 261 -4.77 -25.35 -3.78
N GLU A 262 -5.03 -24.36 -2.96
CA GLU A 262 -5.23 -22.98 -3.38
C GLU A 262 -3.94 -22.18 -3.22
N ALA A 263 -3.48 -21.57 -4.30
CA ALA A 263 -2.38 -20.61 -4.29
C ALA A 263 -2.96 -19.19 -4.36
N THR A 264 -2.60 -18.36 -3.40
CA THR A 264 -3.09 -16.98 -3.30
C THR A 264 -1.99 -15.97 -3.58
N TYR A 265 -2.37 -14.76 -3.93
CA TYR A 265 -1.43 -13.68 -4.25
C TYR A 265 -0.37 -14.11 -5.26
N MET A 266 -0.82 -14.62 -6.39
CA MET A 266 0.06 -14.91 -7.52
C MET A 266 0.46 -13.58 -8.18
N ASN A 267 1.57 -12.98 -7.73
CA ASN A 267 2.10 -11.74 -8.30
C ASN A 267 3.03 -12.07 -9.47
N MET A 268 2.45 -12.55 -10.55
CA MET A 268 3.16 -13.07 -11.72
C MET A 268 2.96 -12.21 -12.96
N THR A 269 2.38 -11.02 -12.82
CA THR A 269 2.25 -10.07 -13.91
C THR A 269 3.00 -8.78 -13.55
N TYR A 270 3.64 -8.18 -14.52
CA TYR A 270 4.33 -6.92 -14.35
C TYR A 270 4.21 -6.09 -15.62
N MET A 271 3.62 -4.92 -15.53
CA MET A 271 3.40 -4.01 -16.66
C MET A 271 4.03 -2.66 -16.33
N PRO A 272 5.26 -2.42 -16.83
CA PRO A 272 5.96 -1.16 -16.59
C PRO A 272 5.37 0.01 -17.40
N GLY A 273 5.65 1.22 -16.96
CA GLY A 273 5.37 2.45 -17.70
C GLY A 273 3.90 2.87 -17.80
N LEU A 274 3.00 2.20 -17.03
CA LEU A 274 1.60 2.61 -16.92
C LEU A 274 1.44 3.66 -15.81
N ASP A 275 0.81 4.78 -16.15
CA ASP A 275 0.54 5.87 -15.23
C ASP A 275 -0.84 5.69 -14.57
N ALA A 276 -0.84 5.28 -13.31
CA ALA A 276 -2.07 5.06 -12.55
C ALA A 276 -2.90 6.34 -12.31
N THR A 277 -2.41 7.51 -12.68
CA THR A 277 -3.17 8.77 -12.65
C THR A 277 -3.91 9.03 -13.95
N LYS A 278 -3.67 8.22 -15.00
CA LYS A 278 -4.32 8.30 -16.32
C LYS A 278 -5.36 7.18 -16.48
N ILE A 279 -6.60 7.56 -16.72
CA ILE A 279 -7.71 6.58 -16.85
C ILE A 279 -7.50 5.58 -17.98
N LYS A 280 -6.87 6.01 -19.09
CA LYS A 280 -6.57 5.12 -20.22
C LYS A 280 -5.55 4.05 -19.85
N ASP A 281 -4.53 4.41 -19.07
CA ASP A 281 -3.50 3.48 -18.60
C ASP A 281 -4.04 2.53 -17.54
N LEU A 282 -4.87 3.01 -16.62
CA LEU A 282 -5.57 2.14 -15.67
C LEU A 282 -6.45 1.12 -16.40
N THR A 283 -7.25 1.57 -17.37
CA THR A 283 -8.13 0.67 -18.13
C THR A 283 -7.32 -0.37 -18.91
N ARG A 284 -6.24 0.07 -19.57
CA ARG A 284 -5.33 -0.82 -20.28
C ARG A 284 -4.70 -1.85 -19.35
N GLY A 285 -4.15 -1.39 -18.22
CA GLY A 285 -3.53 -2.25 -17.21
C GLY A 285 -4.47 -3.33 -16.67
N GLU A 286 -5.73 -2.95 -16.37
CA GLU A 286 -6.76 -3.91 -15.94
C GLU A 286 -7.01 -5.00 -16.99
N MET A 287 -7.20 -4.61 -18.25
CA MET A 287 -7.55 -5.55 -19.30
C MET A 287 -6.36 -6.42 -19.74
N GLU A 288 -5.19 -5.83 -19.94
CA GLU A 288 -3.97 -6.55 -20.33
C GLU A 288 -3.46 -7.42 -19.18
N GLY A 289 -3.49 -6.91 -17.96
CA GLY A 289 -3.06 -7.65 -16.79
C GLY A 289 -3.83 -8.96 -16.57
N ARG A 290 -5.15 -8.96 -16.81
CA ARG A 290 -5.94 -10.19 -16.78
C ARG A 290 -5.56 -11.17 -17.90
N LYS A 291 -5.21 -10.69 -19.10
CA LYS A 291 -4.70 -11.55 -20.19
C LYS A 291 -3.35 -12.15 -19.81
N HIS A 292 -2.44 -11.33 -19.22
CA HIS A 292 -1.14 -11.80 -18.77
C HIS A 292 -1.26 -12.85 -17.67
N ALA A 293 -2.19 -12.69 -16.73
CA ALA A 293 -2.45 -13.67 -15.69
C ALA A 293 -2.93 -15.01 -16.27
N MET A 294 -3.82 -14.99 -17.27
CA MET A 294 -4.26 -16.21 -17.94
C MET A 294 -3.12 -16.90 -18.70
N ALA A 295 -2.24 -16.13 -19.34
CA ALA A 295 -1.05 -16.66 -20.00
C ALA A 295 -0.09 -17.27 -18.96
N ALA A 296 0.08 -16.63 -17.79
CA ALA A 296 0.88 -17.18 -16.70
C ALA A 296 0.32 -18.50 -16.18
N ILE A 297 -1.00 -18.62 -15.98
CA ILE A 297 -1.65 -19.87 -15.57
C ILE A 297 -1.43 -20.97 -16.62
N ALA A 298 -1.54 -20.66 -17.90
CA ALA A 298 -1.30 -21.63 -18.98
C ALA A 298 0.15 -22.16 -18.96
N ALA A 299 1.14 -21.29 -18.78
CA ALA A 299 2.54 -21.65 -18.65
C ALA A 299 2.79 -22.53 -17.41
N LEU A 300 2.25 -22.13 -16.24
CA LEU A 300 2.37 -22.92 -15.01
C LEU A 300 1.79 -24.32 -15.18
N ARG A 301 0.61 -24.45 -15.77
CA ARG A 301 -0.03 -25.76 -16.02
C ARG A 301 0.84 -26.70 -16.84
N LYS A 302 1.56 -26.17 -17.80
CA LYS A 302 2.35 -26.97 -18.73
C LYS A 302 3.75 -27.29 -18.21
N TYR A 303 4.34 -26.37 -17.47
CA TYR A 303 5.77 -26.42 -17.17
C TYR A 303 6.11 -26.49 -15.68
N THR A 304 5.11 -26.43 -14.78
CA THR A 304 5.35 -26.47 -13.33
C THR A 304 4.72 -27.71 -12.71
N PRO A 305 5.53 -28.65 -12.15
CA PRO A 305 5.00 -29.81 -11.45
C PRO A 305 4.06 -29.41 -10.31
N GLY A 306 2.89 -30.04 -10.28
CA GLY A 306 1.83 -29.73 -9.32
C GLY A 306 0.81 -28.69 -9.80
N PHE A 307 1.06 -27.98 -10.90
CA PHE A 307 0.14 -27.00 -11.46
C PHE A 307 -0.69 -27.50 -12.65
N GLU A 308 -0.57 -28.76 -13.03
CA GLU A 308 -1.22 -29.33 -14.22
C GLU A 308 -2.75 -29.10 -14.25
N ASN A 309 -3.38 -29.13 -13.08
CA ASN A 309 -4.80 -28.91 -12.89
C ASN A 309 -5.14 -27.50 -12.38
N ALA A 310 -4.15 -26.62 -12.29
CA ALA A 310 -4.38 -25.25 -11.80
C ALA A 310 -5.40 -24.52 -12.66
N ARG A 311 -6.30 -23.81 -11.99
CA ARG A 311 -7.34 -23.00 -12.62
C ARG A 311 -7.40 -21.65 -11.95
N LEU A 312 -7.76 -20.62 -12.69
CA LEU A 312 -8.07 -19.33 -12.12
C LEU A 312 -9.17 -19.49 -11.07
N ARG A 313 -8.94 -18.98 -9.87
CA ARG A 313 -9.92 -18.88 -8.79
C ARG A 313 -10.46 -17.46 -8.66
N THR A 314 -9.57 -16.47 -8.65
CA THR A 314 -9.93 -15.08 -8.41
C THR A 314 -8.91 -14.12 -9.00
N PHE A 315 -9.33 -12.90 -9.24
CA PHE A 315 -8.50 -11.73 -9.49
C PHE A 315 -8.65 -10.72 -8.36
N GLY A 316 -7.63 -9.91 -8.13
CA GLY A 316 -7.82 -8.64 -7.43
C GLY A 316 -8.86 -7.77 -8.14
N SER A 317 -9.64 -7.02 -7.38
CA SER A 317 -10.70 -6.14 -7.90
C SER A 317 -10.12 -4.89 -8.60
N SER A 318 -8.85 -4.59 -8.36
CA SER A 318 -8.13 -3.48 -8.99
C SER A 318 -6.65 -3.80 -9.15
N LEU A 319 -5.98 -3.00 -9.98
CA LEU A 319 -4.53 -3.07 -10.15
C LEU A 319 -3.78 -2.84 -8.83
N GLY A 320 -2.75 -3.63 -8.62
CA GLY A 320 -1.70 -3.34 -7.65
C GLY A 320 -0.78 -2.26 -8.20
N VAL A 321 -1.01 -1.02 -7.78
CA VAL A 321 -0.21 0.14 -8.22
C VAL A 321 0.97 0.32 -7.30
N ARG A 322 2.19 0.24 -7.85
CA ARG A 322 3.42 0.44 -7.08
C ARG A 322 3.79 1.91 -6.95
N GLU A 323 3.65 2.68 -8.02
CA GLU A 323 4.09 4.07 -8.06
C GLU A 323 3.14 4.98 -8.82
N SER A 324 3.04 6.24 -8.34
CA SER A 324 2.37 7.35 -8.99
C SER A 324 2.95 8.68 -8.46
N ARG A 325 2.11 9.66 -8.20
CA ARG A 325 2.51 10.95 -7.60
C ARG A 325 2.98 10.80 -6.15
N LYS A 326 3.98 11.61 -5.79
CA LYS A 326 4.45 11.84 -4.42
C LYS A 326 4.41 13.34 -4.14
N ILE A 327 3.96 13.75 -2.97
CA ILE A 327 3.98 15.19 -2.62
C ILE A 327 5.42 15.69 -2.46
N THR A 328 5.61 17.00 -2.63
CA THR A 328 6.76 17.71 -2.11
C THR A 328 6.45 18.15 -0.69
N GLY A 329 6.97 17.43 0.28
CA GLY A 329 6.76 17.69 1.70
C GLY A 329 7.74 18.71 2.28
N ARG A 330 7.57 19.03 3.57
CA ARG A 330 8.52 19.84 4.34
C ARG A 330 9.92 19.19 4.37
N HIS A 331 9.97 17.87 4.39
CA HIS A 331 11.15 17.04 4.22
C HIS A 331 10.91 16.07 3.07
N THR A 332 11.97 15.80 2.30
CA THR A 332 11.96 14.73 1.29
C THR A 332 12.96 13.67 1.73
N MET A 333 12.45 12.50 2.09
CA MET A 333 13.29 11.36 2.47
C MET A 333 14.18 10.95 1.31
N THR A 334 15.45 10.62 1.57
CA THR A 334 16.36 10.13 0.55
C THR A 334 16.75 8.67 0.75
N GLY A 335 17.14 8.00 -0.33
CA GLY A 335 17.65 6.63 -0.26
C GLY A 335 18.90 6.52 0.62
N GLU A 336 19.75 7.54 0.62
CA GLU A 336 20.91 7.62 1.50
C GLU A 336 20.51 7.66 2.98
N GLN A 337 19.47 8.42 3.32
CA GLN A 337 18.96 8.47 4.70
C GLN A 337 18.40 7.12 5.15
N VAL A 338 17.75 6.36 4.26
CA VAL A 338 17.29 5.00 4.55
C VAL A 338 18.49 4.09 4.81
N GLN A 339 19.46 4.06 3.90
CA GLN A 339 20.62 3.18 3.97
C GLN A 339 21.58 3.53 5.13
N ASN A 340 21.65 4.81 5.52
CA ASN A 340 22.47 5.26 6.64
C ASN A 340 21.74 5.24 7.98
N GLN A 341 20.55 4.60 8.03
CA GLN A 341 19.79 4.48 9.28
C GLN A 341 19.50 5.84 9.94
N ALA A 342 19.06 6.82 9.16
CA ALA A 342 18.86 8.19 9.62
C ALA A 342 17.94 8.26 10.84
N ARG A 343 18.21 9.24 11.70
CA ARG A 343 17.45 9.57 12.91
C ARG A 343 16.93 10.99 12.81
N PHE A 344 15.69 11.21 13.28
CA PHE A 344 15.00 12.49 13.14
C PHE A 344 14.35 12.91 14.47
N GLU A 345 14.44 14.18 14.80
CA GLU A 345 13.76 14.75 15.97
C GLU A 345 12.24 14.62 15.85
N ASP A 346 11.71 14.71 14.61
CA ASP A 346 10.31 14.57 14.28
C ASP A 346 9.93 13.14 13.85
N SER A 347 10.61 12.12 14.40
CA SER A 347 10.30 10.71 14.11
C SER A 347 8.90 10.33 14.57
N ILE A 348 8.13 9.68 13.68
CA ILE A 348 6.82 9.08 13.94
C ILE A 348 6.85 7.57 14.13
N GLY A 349 8.02 6.97 14.08
CA GLY A 349 8.25 5.54 14.21
C GLY A 349 9.45 5.08 13.41
N ILE A 350 9.67 3.77 13.40
CA ILE A 350 10.79 3.14 12.69
C ILE A 350 10.27 2.19 11.61
N PHE A 351 11.12 1.91 10.63
CA PHE A 351 10.91 0.83 9.68
C PHE A 351 12.23 0.13 9.37
N PRO A 352 12.25 -1.21 9.23
CA PRO A 352 13.46 -1.94 8.81
C PRO A 352 14.00 -1.44 7.47
N GLU A 353 15.31 -1.54 7.27
CA GLU A 353 15.95 -1.19 6.00
C GLU A 353 15.58 -2.22 4.92
N PHE A 354 14.39 -2.06 4.37
CA PHE A 354 13.87 -2.85 3.26
C PHE A 354 13.63 -1.96 2.05
N LEU A 355 14.33 -2.25 0.96
CA LEU A 355 14.17 -1.56 -0.33
C LEU A 355 13.72 -2.59 -1.38
N ASP A 356 12.67 -2.28 -2.10
CA ASP A 356 12.17 -3.10 -3.21
C ASP A 356 11.54 -2.20 -4.27
N ALA A 357 12.34 -1.78 -5.23
CA ALA A 357 11.89 -1.08 -6.43
C ALA A 357 13.02 -0.96 -7.46
N TYR A 358 12.67 -0.75 -8.72
CA TYR A 358 13.59 -0.45 -9.82
C TYR A 358 14.73 -1.48 -10.00
N GLY A 359 14.44 -2.75 -9.75
CA GLY A 359 15.43 -3.83 -9.84
C GLY A 359 16.40 -3.87 -8.68
N VAL A 360 16.19 -3.06 -7.64
CA VAL A 360 16.99 -3.09 -6.41
C VAL A 360 16.18 -3.75 -5.31
N VAL A 361 16.74 -4.78 -4.68
CA VAL A 361 16.20 -5.38 -3.48
C VAL A 361 17.26 -5.36 -2.39
N VAL A 362 16.95 -4.77 -1.24
CA VAL A 362 17.77 -4.83 -0.02
C VAL A 362 16.91 -5.40 1.09
N ILE A 363 17.33 -6.52 1.64
CA ILE A 363 16.60 -7.24 2.68
C ILE A 363 17.18 -6.89 4.05
N PRO A 364 16.37 -6.64 5.08
CA PRO A 364 16.85 -6.23 6.40
C PRO A 364 17.44 -7.43 7.15
N THR A 365 18.70 -7.74 6.94
CA THR A 365 19.38 -8.93 7.49
C THR A 365 20.14 -8.68 8.80
N THR A 366 20.34 -7.43 9.18
CA THR A 366 21.31 -7.07 10.23
C THR A 366 20.68 -6.28 11.39
N GLY A 367 19.37 -6.23 11.49
CA GLY A 367 18.71 -5.39 12.48
C GLY A 367 18.78 -3.89 12.19
N ARG A 368 19.14 -3.52 10.97
CA ARG A 368 19.21 -2.13 10.53
C ARG A 368 17.81 -1.57 10.31
N TYR A 369 17.59 -0.32 10.72
CA TYR A 369 16.34 0.39 10.54
C TYR A 369 16.56 1.89 10.42
N PHE A 370 15.62 2.57 9.84
CA PHE A 370 15.58 4.03 9.79
C PHE A 370 14.35 4.57 10.52
N GLN A 371 14.42 5.82 10.96
CA GLN A 371 13.27 6.54 11.48
C GLN A 371 12.50 7.20 10.34
N VAL A 372 11.18 7.24 10.46
CA VAL A 372 10.27 7.88 9.51
C VAL A 372 9.96 9.29 10.04
N PRO A 373 10.38 10.37 9.34
CA PRO A 373 10.14 11.73 9.83
C PRO A 373 8.74 12.24 9.49
N TYR A 374 8.14 13.02 10.38
CA TYR A 374 6.85 13.66 10.19
C TYR A 374 6.82 14.60 8.97
N GLY A 375 7.94 15.28 8.74
CA GLY A 375 8.08 16.25 7.64
C GLY A 375 7.75 15.73 6.26
N ILE A 376 7.85 14.41 6.01
CA ILE A 376 7.50 13.82 4.69
C ILE A 376 5.99 13.82 4.40
N MET A 377 5.18 13.97 5.42
CA MET A 377 3.71 13.97 5.35
C MET A 377 3.09 15.36 5.27
N LEU A 378 3.90 16.40 5.50
CA LEU A 378 3.44 17.80 5.56
C LEU A 378 3.61 18.49 4.23
N PRO A 379 2.53 18.83 3.49
CA PRO A 379 2.60 19.69 2.31
C PRO A 379 3.16 21.07 2.65
N GLY A 380 4.03 21.62 1.79
CA GLY A 380 4.60 22.95 2.01
C GLY A 380 3.65 24.13 1.81
N SER A 381 2.56 23.93 1.07
CA SER A 381 1.73 25.00 0.50
C SER A 381 0.33 25.15 1.10
N VAL A 382 -0.19 24.12 1.80
CA VAL A 382 -1.54 24.12 2.37
C VAL A 382 -1.52 23.72 3.85
N GLU A 383 -2.51 24.22 4.59
CA GLU A 383 -2.71 23.94 6.00
C GLU A 383 -3.82 22.88 6.22
N ASN A 384 -3.78 22.21 7.39
CA ASN A 384 -4.76 21.21 7.82
C ASN A 384 -4.93 20.02 6.84
N LEU A 385 -3.90 19.78 6.03
CA LEU A 385 -3.79 18.60 5.19
C LEU A 385 -2.51 17.83 5.55
N LEU A 386 -2.67 16.55 5.81
CA LEU A 386 -1.57 15.59 5.89
C LEU A 386 -1.71 14.58 4.76
N VAL A 387 -0.59 13.98 4.37
CA VAL A 387 -0.55 12.92 3.36
C VAL A 387 0.12 11.70 3.97
N ALA A 388 -0.45 10.52 3.81
CA ALA A 388 0.15 9.29 4.35
C ALA A 388 0.08 8.13 3.35
N GLY A 389 0.99 7.18 3.51
CA GLY A 389 1.08 6.02 2.63
C GLY A 389 2.01 6.26 1.45
N ARG A 390 1.73 5.63 0.33
CA ARG A 390 2.57 5.55 -0.87
C ARG A 390 2.95 6.91 -1.48
N CYS A 391 2.18 7.95 -1.22
CA CYS A 391 2.32 9.28 -1.81
C CYS A 391 3.04 10.31 -0.91
N VAL A 392 3.68 9.89 0.18
CA VAL A 392 4.54 10.76 1.00
C VAL A 392 5.79 11.23 0.25
N SER A 393 6.44 12.26 0.77
CA SER A 393 7.62 12.88 0.13
C SER A 393 8.86 12.00 0.26
N GLY A 394 9.37 11.53 -0.87
CA GLY A 394 10.59 10.73 -0.95
C GLY A 394 11.20 10.77 -2.34
N ASP A 395 12.51 10.56 -2.41
CA ASP A 395 13.21 10.37 -3.68
C ASP A 395 12.94 8.96 -4.27
N LYS A 396 13.55 8.68 -5.41
CA LYS A 396 13.38 7.41 -6.12
C LYS A 396 13.75 6.19 -5.26
N MET A 397 14.81 6.27 -4.46
CA MET A 397 15.31 5.11 -3.70
C MET A 397 14.63 4.98 -2.33
N SER A 398 14.40 6.08 -1.61
CA SER A 398 13.65 6.02 -0.35
C SER A 398 12.23 5.50 -0.56
N TYR A 399 11.64 5.82 -1.71
CA TYR A 399 10.33 5.35 -2.10
C TYR A 399 10.22 3.81 -2.08
N ALA A 400 11.29 3.09 -2.43
CA ALA A 400 11.33 1.63 -2.38
C ALA A 400 11.03 1.05 -0.99
N ALA A 401 11.32 1.82 0.08
CA ALA A 401 10.97 1.48 1.46
C ALA A 401 9.62 2.10 1.89
N LEU A 402 9.42 3.40 1.60
CA LEU A 402 8.24 4.14 2.08
C LEU A 402 6.91 3.62 1.51
N ARG A 403 6.92 3.00 0.32
CA ARG A 403 5.73 2.39 -0.29
C ARG A 403 5.32 1.05 0.32
N GLN A 404 6.16 0.42 1.11
CA GLN A 404 5.83 -0.86 1.74
C GLN A 404 4.60 -0.72 2.61
N MET A 405 3.66 -1.66 2.51
CA MET A 405 2.35 -1.52 3.18
C MET A 405 2.50 -1.31 4.68
N MET A 406 3.45 -1.99 5.31
CA MET A 406 3.69 -1.83 6.75
C MET A 406 4.42 -0.51 7.08
N CYS A 407 5.25 0.05 6.18
CA CYS A 407 5.74 1.41 6.33
C CYS A 407 4.61 2.45 6.14
N CYS A 408 3.67 2.16 5.25
CA CYS A 408 2.47 2.98 5.08
C CYS A 408 1.62 3.03 6.36
N THR A 409 1.57 1.95 7.17
CA THR A 409 0.87 2.01 8.47
C THR A 409 1.57 2.92 9.47
N VAL A 410 2.90 3.00 9.44
CA VAL A 410 3.67 3.93 10.28
C VAL A 410 3.32 5.38 9.92
N THR A 411 3.34 5.73 8.63
CA THR A 411 2.95 7.08 8.19
C THR A 411 1.48 7.37 8.49
N GLY A 412 0.59 6.39 8.31
CA GLY A 412 -0.83 6.53 8.67
C GLY A 412 -1.04 6.80 10.14
N GLN A 413 -0.45 5.97 11.02
CA GLN A 413 -0.57 6.14 12.46
C GLN A 413 0.01 7.49 12.91
N GLY A 414 1.16 7.90 12.35
CA GLY A 414 1.75 9.21 12.60
C GLY A 414 0.84 10.36 12.20
N ALA A 415 0.23 10.28 10.99
CA ALA A 415 -0.68 11.31 10.49
C ALA A 415 -1.96 11.41 11.32
N GLY A 416 -2.59 10.27 11.64
CA GLY A 416 -3.81 10.23 12.46
C GLY A 416 -3.60 10.81 13.86
N THR A 417 -2.53 10.38 14.53
CA THR A 417 -2.16 10.89 15.86
C THR A 417 -1.87 12.40 15.81
N ALA A 418 -1.11 12.86 14.81
CA ALA A 418 -0.76 14.28 14.70
C ALA A 418 -2.00 15.15 14.38
N ALA A 419 -2.90 14.70 13.52
CA ALA A 419 -4.15 15.38 13.23
C ALA A 419 -5.03 15.52 14.49
N ALA A 420 -5.16 14.43 15.24
CA ALA A 420 -5.93 14.43 16.50
C ALA A 420 -5.34 15.40 17.54
N VAL A 421 -4.01 15.37 17.74
CA VAL A 421 -3.34 16.29 18.66
C VAL A 421 -3.52 17.73 18.20
N ALA A 422 -3.38 18.03 16.92
CA ALA A 422 -3.60 19.38 16.37
C ALA A 422 -5.01 19.88 16.64
N VAL A 423 -6.03 19.05 16.37
CA VAL A 423 -7.44 19.37 16.61
C VAL A 423 -7.69 19.64 18.10
N LYS A 424 -7.22 18.76 18.99
CA LYS A 424 -7.41 18.88 20.46
C LYS A 424 -6.73 20.12 21.04
N THR A 425 -5.63 20.55 20.45
CA THR A 425 -4.87 21.72 20.92
C THR A 425 -5.22 23.02 20.19
N GLY A 426 -6.16 22.96 19.21
CA GLY A 426 -6.57 24.14 18.45
C GLY A 426 -5.47 24.69 17.56
N THR A 427 -4.50 23.86 17.14
CA THR A 427 -3.39 24.25 16.25
C THR A 427 -3.55 23.65 14.87
N THR A 428 -2.72 24.08 13.91
CA THR A 428 -2.66 23.43 12.59
C THR A 428 -1.76 22.19 12.65
N CYS A 429 -1.95 21.26 11.71
CA CYS A 429 -1.07 20.08 11.58
C CYS A 429 0.41 20.48 11.41
N ARG A 430 0.68 21.66 10.87
CA ARG A 430 2.03 22.20 10.70
C ARG A 430 2.65 22.71 11.99
N GLN A 431 1.83 23.25 12.90
CA GLN A 431 2.24 23.91 14.14
C GLN A 431 2.08 23.01 15.37
N VAL A 432 1.65 21.78 15.17
CA VAL A 432 1.44 20.85 16.27
C VAL A 432 2.71 20.68 17.11
N ASN A 433 2.54 20.68 18.45
CA ASN A 433 3.64 20.36 19.33
C ASN A 433 4.05 18.90 19.16
N PHE A 434 5.18 18.67 18.49
CA PHE A 434 5.58 17.34 18.06
C PHE A 434 5.93 16.40 19.22
N ARG A 435 6.38 16.94 20.38
CA ARG A 435 6.58 16.12 21.60
C ARG A 435 5.27 15.51 22.10
N GLN A 436 4.14 16.24 21.97
CA GLN A 436 2.84 15.69 22.31
C GLN A 436 2.43 14.59 21.33
N VAL A 437 2.72 14.74 20.04
CA VAL A 437 2.50 13.69 19.03
C VAL A 437 3.31 12.44 19.36
N GLN A 438 4.61 12.59 19.65
CA GLN A 438 5.47 11.47 20.03
C GLN A 438 4.98 10.78 21.31
N SER A 439 4.59 11.55 22.32
CA SER A 439 4.03 11.00 23.55
C SER A 439 2.75 10.19 23.30
N ALA A 440 1.88 10.65 22.38
CA ALA A 440 0.68 9.93 22.01
C ALA A 440 1.02 8.64 21.21
N LEU A 441 1.97 8.71 20.27
CA LEU A 441 2.44 7.54 19.52
C LEU A 441 3.05 6.47 20.43
N LEU A 442 3.85 6.88 21.43
CA LEU A 442 4.40 5.95 22.42
C LEU A 442 3.31 5.26 23.25
N ARG A 443 2.25 5.99 23.67
CA ARG A 443 1.08 5.39 24.33
C ARG A 443 0.35 4.38 23.44
N GLN A 444 0.36 4.59 22.13
CA GLN A 444 -0.21 3.68 21.13
C GLN A 444 0.76 2.53 20.73
N GLY A 445 1.86 2.35 21.46
CA GLY A 445 2.79 1.24 21.26
C GLY A 445 3.77 1.41 20.11
N VAL A 446 3.89 2.61 19.53
CA VAL A 446 4.87 2.86 18.45
C VAL A 446 6.28 2.89 19.03
N ARG A 447 7.21 2.23 18.33
CA ARG A 447 8.64 2.26 18.65
C ARG A 447 9.31 3.43 17.93
N MET A 448 10.09 4.22 18.66
CA MET A 448 10.80 5.39 18.13
C MET A 448 12.29 5.14 17.91
N GLN A 449 12.84 4.12 18.59
CA GLN A 449 14.29 3.80 18.56
C GLN A 449 14.53 2.31 18.46
#